data_1266319ae1a639391537e41ebbe17d92
#
_entry.id   1266319ae1a639391537e41ebbe17d92
#
_cell.length_a   1.000
_cell.length_b   1.000
_cell.length_c   1.000
_cell.angle_alpha   90.00
_cell.angle_beta   90.00
_cell.angle_gamma   90.00
#
_symmetry.space_group_name_H-M   'P 1'
#
loop_
_entity.id
_entity.type
_entity.pdbx_description
1 polymer ?
#
loop_
_entity_poly.entity_id
_entity_poly.type
_entity_poly.pdbx_seq_one_letter_code
_entity_poly.pdbx_strand_id
1 'polypeptide(L)'
;ISVGIGVVKGKKYLQVMYSDALRKKVKKLEEQSFDFYKRQSESLTFSYITSERIQLHNDIQRQMNHIFEDDMETYYIPAGRSMLTLMSRQKTKLDYTALDLVNRNFMQFIENIQPRFDGGIAQAHKYYARQERKFSIDTMVKELQQDLKGDYYYNDGQEYLVLDDSYRIPINFISSGQQEVLWLLNQIYILLLREEKSFVVIEEPEAHLYPKLQRKVVNF
;
A
#
# COMPACT_ATOMS: atom_id res chain seq x y z
N ILE A 1 25.66 -9.15 0.04
CA ILE A 1 25.00 -8.94 1.34
C ILE A 1 25.17 -10.19 2.17
N SER A 2 25.59 -10.05 3.43
CA SER A 2 25.61 -11.13 4.41
C SER A 2 24.86 -10.70 5.67
N VAL A 3 24.25 -11.67 6.33
CA VAL A 3 23.52 -11.43 7.58
C VAL A 3 24.27 -12.18 8.70
N GLY A 4 24.62 -11.47 9.75
CA GLY A 4 25.30 -12.01 10.92
C GLY A 4 24.56 -11.69 12.23
N ILE A 5 24.97 -12.34 13.30
CA ILE A 5 24.49 -12.02 14.65
C ILE A 5 25.59 -11.21 15.34
N GLY A 6 25.29 -9.96 15.66
CA GLY A 6 26.13 -9.12 16.49
C GLY A 6 25.74 -9.19 17.95
N VAL A 7 26.70 -8.90 18.83
CA VAL A 7 26.45 -8.83 20.27
C VAL A 7 26.96 -7.50 20.82
N VAL A 8 26.06 -6.71 21.41
CA VAL A 8 26.41 -5.47 22.10
C VAL A 8 25.85 -5.50 23.53
N LYS A 9 26.70 -5.27 24.50
CA LYS A 9 26.34 -5.31 25.93
C LYS A 9 25.53 -6.58 26.31
N GLY A 10 25.94 -7.76 25.78
CA GLY A 10 25.30 -9.05 26.04
C GLY A 10 23.98 -9.30 25.31
N LYS A 11 23.45 -8.33 24.54
CA LYS A 11 22.24 -8.52 23.70
C LYS A 11 22.62 -8.91 22.29
N LYS A 12 21.99 -9.95 21.77
CA LYS A 12 22.12 -10.38 20.37
C LYS A 12 21.23 -9.50 19.49
N TYR A 13 21.75 -9.08 18.36
CA TYR A 13 21.00 -8.36 17.34
C TYR A 13 21.36 -8.87 15.95
N LEU A 14 20.46 -8.71 15.03
CA LEU A 14 20.69 -9.05 13.63
C LEU A 14 21.55 -7.95 13.00
N GLN A 15 22.67 -8.32 12.41
CA GLN A 15 23.55 -7.39 11.71
C GLN A 15 23.56 -7.71 10.23
N VAL A 16 23.13 -6.75 9.42
CA VAL A 16 23.25 -6.83 7.95
C VAL A 16 24.59 -6.20 7.57
N MET A 17 25.42 -6.99 6.91
CA MET A 17 26.70 -6.54 6.41
C MET A 17 26.66 -6.41 4.89
N TYR A 18 27.08 -5.27 4.41
CA TYR A 18 27.22 -4.97 2.98
C TYR A 18 28.70 -5.09 2.57
N SER A 19 28.93 -5.53 1.33
CA SER A 19 30.27 -5.39 0.73
C SER A 19 30.68 -3.92 0.66
N ASP A 20 31.97 -3.63 0.67
CA ASP A 20 32.45 -2.25 0.58
C ASP A 20 31.98 -1.53 -0.69
N ALA A 21 31.89 -2.26 -1.79
CA ALA A 21 31.35 -1.74 -3.05
C ALA A 21 29.88 -1.31 -2.92
N LEU A 22 29.04 -2.15 -2.30
CA LEU A 22 27.63 -1.83 -2.05
C LEU A 22 27.47 -0.69 -1.05
N ARG A 23 28.27 -0.70 0.02
CA ARG A 23 28.29 0.38 1.04
C ARG A 23 28.61 1.74 0.42
N LYS A 24 29.59 1.80 -0.50
CA LYS A 24 29.92 3.03 -1.22
C LYS A 24 28.76 3.51 -2.10
N LYS A 25 28.06 2.60 -2.79
CA LYS A 25 26.91 2.95 -3.62
C LYS A 25 25.74 3.50 -2.78
N VAL A 26 25.40 2.82 -1.69
CA VAL A 26 24.34 3.26 -0.77
C VAL A 26 24.68 4.62 -0.15
N LYS A 27 25.91 4.79 0.32
CA LYS A 27 26.37 6.06 0.89
C LYS A 27 26.24 7.24 -0.11
N LYS A 28 26.54 7.01 -1.39
CA LYS A 28 26.34 8.02 -2.43
C LYS A 28 24.86 8.43 -2.56
N LEU A 29 23.92 7.50 -2.44
CA LEU A 29 22.48 7.80 -2.47
C LEU A 29 22.04 8.58 -1.23
N GLU A 30 22.57 8.23 -0.07
CA GLU A 30 22.32 8.97 1.19
C GLU A 30 22.81 10.42 1.07
N GLU A 31 24.03 10.63 0.53
CA GLU A 31 24.60 11.96 0.28
C GLU A 31 23.73 12.77 -0.69
N GLN A 32 23.26 12.17 -1.80
CA GLN A 32 22.36 12.83 -2.74
C GLN A 32 21.05 13.27 -2.07
N SER A 33 20.46 12.40 -1.24
CA SER A 33 19.26 12.74 -0.48
C SER A 33 19.50 13.87 0.50
N PHE A 34 20.60 13.79 1.26
CA PHE A 34 20.96 14.80 2.25
C PHE A 34 21.20 16.18 1.60
N ASP A 35 21.95 16.24 0.52
CA ASP A 35 22.22 17.48 -0.21
C ASP A 35 20.97 18.11 -0.80
N PHE A 36 20.01 17.28 -1.24
CA PHE A 36 18.74 17.76 -1.72
C PHE A 36 17.90 18.40 -0.60
N TYR A 37 17.75 17.72 0.53
CA TYR A 37 16.99 18.24 1.66
C TYR A 37 17.64 19.47 2.29
N LYS A 38 18.96 19.54 2.32
CA LYS A 38 19.70 20.71 2.77
C LYS A 38 19.41 21.93 1.90
N ARG A 39 19.45 21.78 0.58
CA ARG A 39 19.11 22.86 -0.36
C ARG A 39 17.67 23.33 -0.24
N GLN A 40 16.73 22.41 0.03
CA GLN A 40 15.32 22.75 0.20
C GLN A 40 15.05 23.53 1.50
N SER A 41 15.78 23.28 2.57
CA SER A 41 15.64 24.04 3.81
C SER A 41 16.01 25.53 3.65
N GLU A 42 16.75 25.86 2.59
CA GLU A 42 17.21 27.21 2.25
C GLU A 42 16.28 27.92 1.23
N SER A 43 15.29 27.23 0.63
CA SER A 43 14.41 27.78 -0.41
C SER A 43 12.95 27.88 0.02
N LEU A 44 12.32 29.04 -0.23
CA LEU A 44 11.00 29.43 0.30
C LEU A 44 9.78 29.13 -0.59
N THR A 45 9.89 28.35 -1.68
CA THR A 45 8.78 28.18 -2.64
C THR A 45 8.18 26.76 -2.64
N PHE A 46 6.97 26.62 -2.11
CA PHE A 46 6.30 25.34 -1.83
C PHE A 46 5.92 24.48 -3.06
N SER A 47 5.56 25.06 -4.20
CA SER A 47 5.08 24.30 -5.38
C SER A 47 6.22 23.66 -6.20
N TYR A 48 7.37 24.28 -6.25
CA TYR A 48 8.55 23.75 -6.97
C TYR A 48 9.15 22.52 -6.23
N ILE A 49 9.00 22.50 -4.93
CA ILE A 49 9.53 21.47 -4.02
C ILE A 49 8.90 20.09 -4.27
N THR A 50 7.65 20.03 -4.70
CA THR A 50 6.93 18.75 -4.85
C THR A 50 7.39 17.98 -6.08
N SER A 51 7.59 18.63 -7.23
CA SER A 51 8.05 17.98 -8.46
C SER A 51 9.49 17.49 -8.35
N GLU A 52 10.37 18.28 -7.74
CA GLU A 52 11.76 17.88 -7.51
C GLU A 52 11.89 16.73 -6.51
N ARG A 53 11.03 16.67 -5.48
CA ARG A 53 10.98 15.52 -4.56
C ARG A 53 10.57 14.25 -5.25
N ILE A 54 9.58 14.31 -6.12
CA ILE A 54 9.13 13.16 -6.91
C ILE A 54 10.25 12.70 -7.84
N GLN A 55 10.94 13.64 -8.51
CA GLN A 55 12.08 13.30 -9.37
C GLN A 55 13.21 12.64 -8.59
N LEU A 56 13.62 13.21 -7.46
CA LEU A 56 14.64 12.61 -6.61
C LEU A 56 14.26 11.21 -6.14
N HIS A 57 13.01 11.04 -5.68
CA HIS A 57 12.53 9.74 -5.24
C HIS A 57 12.63 8.70 -6.38
N ASN A 58 12.14 9.04 -7.57
CA ASN A 58 12.20 8.16 -8.74
C ASN A 58 13.64 7.85 -9.17
N ASP A 59 14.55 8.83 -9.05
CA ASP A 59 15.96 8.65 -9.39
C ASP A 59 16.66 7.72 -8.39
N ILE A 60 16.41 7.91 -7.10
CA ILE A 60 16.94 7.02 -6.06
C ILE A 60 16.39 5.62 -6.22
N GLN A 61 15.10 5.46 -6.45
CA GLN A 61 14.49 4.16 -6.66
C GLN A 61 15.08 3.44 -7.87
N ARG A 62 15.25 4.11 -9.00
CA ARG A 62 15.91 3.53 -10.18
C ARG A 62 17.34 3.09 -9.89
N GLN A 63 18.11 3.90 -9.15
CA GLN A 63 19.47 3.54 -8.76
C GLN A 63 19.50 2.35 -7.79
N MET A 64 18.56 2.29 -6.83
CA MET A 64 18.42 1.15 -5.92
C MET A 64 18.06 -0.12 -6.68
N ASN A 65 17.06 -0.07 -7.57
CA ASN A 65 16.67 -1.19 -8.41
C ASN A 65 17.86 -1.72 -9.24
N HIS A 66 18.66 -0.82 -9.80
CA HIS A 66 19.88 -1.20 -10.53
C HIS A 66 20.96 -1.82 -9.61
N ILE A 67 21.14 -1.30 -8.40
CA ILE A 67 22.12 -1.82 -7.43
C ILE A 67 21.75 -3.24 -6.97
N PHE A 68 20.46 -3.48 -6.73
CA PHE A 68 19.96 -4.75 -6.20
C PHE A 68 19.46 -5.71 -7.29
N GLU A 69 19.48 -5.27 -8.55
CA GLU A 69 18.93 -6.02 -9.70
C GLU A 69 17.49 -6.46 -9.46
N ASP A 70 16.72 -5.59 -8.79
CA ASP A 70 15.34 -5.82 -8.39
C ASP A 70 14.48 -4.63 -8.81
N ASP A 71 13.47 -4.91 -9.65
CA ASP A 71 12.51 -3.93 -10.17
C ASP A 71 11.11 -4.09 -9.55
N MET A 72 10.99 -4.93 -8.51
CA MET A 72 9.72 -5.14 -7.81
C MET A 72 9.38 -3.97 -6.90
N GLU A 73 8.13 -3.51 -6.97
CA GLU A 73 7.59 -2.62 -5.96
C GLU A 73 7.21 -3.40 -4.71
N THR A 74 7.57 -2.88 -3.54
CA THR A 74 7.23 -3.49 -2.27
C THR A 74 6.03 -2.80 -1.65
N TYR A 75 4.99 -3.58 -1.38
CA TYR A 75 3.79 -3.14 -0.69
C TYR A 75 3.70 -3.83 0.67
N TYR A 76 3.37 -3.06 1.66
CA TYR A 76 3.15 -3.57 3.00
C TYR A 76 1.71 -3.28 3.43
N ILE A 77 0.98 -4.34 3.79
CA ILE A 77 -0.39 -4.27 4.27
C ILE A 77 -0.37 -4.56 5.78
N PRO A 78 -0.51 -3.55 6.64
CA PRO A 78 -0.39 -3.71 8.09
C PRO A 78 -1.59 -4.44 8.70
N ALA A 79 -1.41 -4.92 9.93
CA ALA A 79 -2.52 -5.32 10.80
C ALA A 79 -3.36 -4.11 11.23
N GLY A 80 -4.57 -4.34 11.75
CA GLY A 80 -5.45 -3.27 12.24
C GLY A 80 -6.03 -2.37 11.14
N ARG A 81 -6.21 -2.90 9.95
CA ARG A 81 -6.72 -2.19 8.77
C ARG A 81 -8.09 -1.54 8.97
N SER A 82 -8.94 -2.13 9.80
CA SER A 82 -10.24 -1.54 10.16
C SER A 82 -10.08 -0.18 10.83
N MET A 83 -9.16 -0.04 11.77
CA MET A 83 -8.86 1.23 12.41
C MET A 83 -8.33 2.25 11.40
N LEU A 84 -7.37 1.87 10.55
CA LEU A 84 -6.82 2.73 9.53
C LEU A 84 -7.89 3.19 8.53
N THR A 85 -8.80 2.30 8.15
CA THR A 85 -9.95 2.61 7.28
C THR A 85 -10.86 3.66 7.89
N LEU A 86 -11.14 3.56 9.20
CA LEU A 86 -11.93 4.58 9.91
C LEU A 86 -11.20 5.92 10.01
N MET A 87 -9.88 5.89 10.19
CA MET A 87 -9.05 7.10 10.24
C MET A 87 -8.98 7.81 8.89
N SER A 88 -8.96 7.09 7.77
CA SER A 88 -8.90 7.67 6.42
C SER A 88 -10.02 8.67 6.14
N ARG A 89 -11.15 8.54 6.82
CA ARG A 89 -12.31 9.45 6.70
C ARG A 89 -12.12 10.79 7.41
N GLN A 90 -11.19 10.86 8.36
CA GLN A 90 -10.91 12.09 9.13
C GLN A 90 -9.70 12.86 8.53
N LYS A 91 -9.53 12.78 7.21
CA LYS A 91 -8.37 13.29 6.45
C LYS A 91 -7.92 14.70 6.84
N THR A 92 -8.88 15.59 7.13
CA THR A 92 -8.59 16.99 7.49
C THR A 92 -8.03 17.16 8.91
N LYS A 93 -8.06 16.10 9.72
CA LYS A 93 -7.65 16.14 11.14
C LYS A 93 -6.50 15.18 11.46
N LEU A 94 -6.13 14.32 10.52
CA LEU A 94 -5.09 13.31 10.74
C LEU A 94 -3.72 13.92 10.48
N ASP A 95 -2.90 13.95 11.51
CA ASP A 95 -1.49 14.24 11.33
C ASP A 95 -0.76 12.95 10.91
N TYR A 96 -0.55 12.81 9.62
CA TYR A 96 0.19 11.66 9.05
C TYR A 96 1.62 11.54 9.59
N THR A 97 2.17 12.62 10.17
CA THR A 97 3.50 12.56 10.78
C THR A 97 3.52 11.74 12.08
N ALA A 98 2.36 11.58 12.71
CA ALA A 98 2.21 10.74 13.90
C ALA A 98 2.15 9.23 13.59
N LEU A 99 1.91 8.87 12.33
CA LEU A 99 1.94 7.48 11.87
C LEU A 99 3.38 7.05 11.55
N ASP A 100 3.70 5.79 11.85
CA ASP A 100 4.91 5.18 11.34
C ASP A 100 4.89 5.12 9.80
N LEU A 101 6.05 4.86 9.21
CA LEU A 101 6.23 4.88 7.76
C LEU A 101 5.31 3.88 7.04
N VAL A 102 5.12 2.70 7.62
CA VAL A 102 4.34 1.60 7.02
C VAL A 102 2.86 1.96 6.96
N ASN A 103 2.29 2.38 8.09
CA ASN A 103 0.90 2.81 8.18
C ASN A 103 0.63 4.04 7.30
N ARG A 104 1.57 4.97 7.24
CA ARG A 104 1.48 6.14 6.36
C ARG A 104 1.42 5.75 4.89
N ASN A 105 2.33 4.88 4.43
CA ASN A 105 2.36 4.41 3.05
C ASN A 105 1.08 3.65 2.68
N PHE A 106 0.58 2.82 3.59
CA PHE A 106 -0.68 2.11 3.40
C PHE A 106 -1.86 3.08 3.24
N MET A 107 -1.95 4.09 4.12
CA MET A 107 -2.99 5.12 4.03
C MET A 107 -2.92 5.91 2.72
N GLN A 108 -1.73 6.32 2.31
CA GLN A 108 -1.53 7.02 1.04
C GLN A 108 -1.91 6.15 -0.16
N PHE A 109 -1.62 4.85 -0.10
CA PHE A 109 -2.05 3.92 -1.13
C PHE A 109 -3.58 3.87 -1.22
N ILE A 110 -4.28 3.69 -0.09
CA ILE A 110 -5.75 3.72 -0.03
C ILE A 110 -6.30 5.02 -0.66
N GLU A 111 -5.78 6.17 -0.25
CA GLU A 111 -6.23 7.46 -0.77
C GLU A 111 -6.05 7.62 -2.28
N ASN A 112 -4.98 7.08 -2.81
CA ASN A 112 -4.68 7.13 -4.23
C ASN A 112 -5.61 6.23 -5.06
N ILE A 113 -6.06 5.10 -4.50
CA ILE A 113 -6.92 4.17 -5.23
C ILE A 113 -8.43 4.40 -5.00
N GLN A 114 -8.84 4.99 -3.88
CA GLN A 114 -10.24 5.25 -3.56
C GLN A 114 -11.04 5.88 -4.73
N PRO A 115 -10.56 6.97 -5.39
CA PRO A 115 -11.31 7.59 -6.48
C PRO A 115 -11.53 6.68 -7.71
N ARG A 116 -10.81 5.56 -7.81
CA ARG A 116 -10.96 4.59 -8.91
C ARG A 116 -12.19 3.70 -8.73
N PHE A 117 -12.75 3.68 -7.53
CA PHE A 117 -13.97 2.96 -7.19
C PHE A 117 -15.24 3.84 -7.27
N ASP A 118 -15.17 5.00 -7.91
CA ASP A 118 -16.35 5.76 -8.28
C ASP A 118 -17.10 4.97 -9.37
N GLY A 119 -18.25 4.37 -9.00
CA GLY A 119 -18.94 3.39 -9.84
C GLY A 119 -18.56 1.92 -9.53
N GLY A 120 -17.91 1.66 -8.39
CA GLY A 120 -17.63 0.32 -7.88
C GLY A 120 -16.43 -0.37 -8.49
N ILE A 121 -16.29 -1.66 -8.21
CA ILE A 121 -15.20 -2.50 -8.71
C ILE A 121 -15.16 -2.56 -10.24
N ALA A 122 -16.32 -2.55 -10.90
CA ALA A 122 -16.39 -2.55 -12.35
C ALA A 122 -15.73 -1.32 -12.98
N GLN A 123 -15.84 -0.15 -12.35
CA GLN A 123 -15.18 1.07 -12.81
C GLN A 123 -13.68 1.03 -12.55
N ALA A 124 -13.24 0.57 -11.38
CA ALA A 124 -11.83 0.34 -11.08
C ALA A 124 -11.20 -0.63 -12.10
N HIS A 125 -11.94 -1.70 -12.44
CA HIS A 125 -11.53 -2.64 -13.48
C HIS A 125 -11.28 -1.93 -14.81
N LYS A 126 -12.24 -1.15 -15.32
CA LYS A 126 -12.11 -0.41 -16.59
C LYS A 126 -10.92 0.54 -16.59
N TYR A 127 -10.64 1.18 -15.46
CA TYR A 127 -9.54 2.14 -15.34
C TYR A 127 -8.17 1.48 -15.50
N TYR A 128 -7.98 0.29 -14.89
CA TYR A 128 -6.71 -0.43 -14.91
C TYR A 128 -6.63 -1.50 -16.00
N ALA A 129 -7.74 -1.84 -16.68
CA ALA A 129 -7.77 -2.88 -17.70
C ALA A 129 -6.89 -2.51 -18.90
N ARG A 130 -5.82 -3.27 -19.12
CA ARG A 130 -5.10 -3.33 -20.39
C ARG A 130 -5.76 -4.39 -21.28
N GLN A 131 -5.71 -4.20 -22.61
CA GLN A 131 -6.49 -4.98 -23.58
C GLN A 131 -6.16 -6.48 -23.67
N GLU A 132 -5.01 -6.92 -23.18
CA GLU A 132 -4.58 -8.33 -23.23
C GLU A 132 -4.27 -8.83 -21.82
N ARG A 133 -5.14 -9.61 -21.22
CA ARG A 133 -4.95 -10.18 -19.89
C ARG A 133 -4.69 -11.67 -19.92
N LYS A 134 -3.70 -12.12 -19.15
CA LYS A 134 -3.36 -13.53 -18.95
C LYS A 134 -4.30 -14.27 -17.97
N PHE A 135 -5.05 -13.56 -17.14
CA PHE A 135 -5.89 -14.15 -16.08
C PHE A 135 -7.34 -13.65 -16.14
N SER A 136 -8.28 -14.56 -15.86
CA SER A 136 -9.68 -14.20 -15.65
C SER A 136 -9.87 -13.58 -14.27
N ILE A 137 -9.79 -12.26 -14.21
CA ILE A 137 -10.00 -11.47 -12.99
C ILE A 137 -11.49 -11.45 -12.59
N ASP A 138 -12.40 -11.73 -13.54
CA ASP A 138 -13.83 -11.71 -13.31
C ASP A 138 -14.31 -12.70 -12.25
N THR A 139 -13.68 -13.88 -12.18
CA THR A 139 -13.98 -14.87 -11.14
C THR A 139 -13.59 -14.36 -9.77
N MET A 140 -12.40 -13.76 -9.66
CA MET A 140 -11.88 -13.19 -8.43
C MET A 140 -12.73 -12.01 -7.94
N VAL A 141 -13.18 -11.12 -8.85
CA VAL A 141 -14.11 -10.02 -8.50
C VAL A 141 -15.40 -10.56 -7.91
N LYS A 142 -15.98 -11.58 -8.53
CA LYS A 142 -17.21 -12.22 -8.03
C LYS A 142 -17.01 -12.84 -6.64
N GLU A 143 -15.90 -13.53 -6.43
CA GLU A 143 -15.57 -14.08 -5.12
C GLU A 143 -15.40 -13.00 -4.06
N LEU A 144 -14.73 -11.90 -4.40
CA LEU A 144 -14.51 -10.74 -3.55
C LEU A 144 -15.84 -10.10 -3.14
N GLN A 145 -16.75 -9.87 -4.11
CA GLN A 145 -18.08 -9.34 -3.86
C GLN A 145 -18.92 -10.29 -2.99
N GLN A 146 -18.82 -11.61 -3.20
CA GLN A 146 -19.50 -12.60 -2.37
C GLN A 146 -19.00 -12.63 -0.93
N ASP A 147 -17.68 -12.49 -0.72
CA ASP A 147 -17.08 -12.53 0.61
C ASP A 147 -17.33 -11.23 1.39
N LEU A 148 -17.34 -10.10 0.71
CA LEU A 148 -17.73 -8.81 1.27
C LEU A 148 -19.26 -8.69 1.42
N LYS A 149 -20.03 -9.55 0.77
CA LYS A 149 -21.50 -9.45 0.63
C LYS A 149 -21.96 -8.12 0.04
N GLY A 150 -21.22 -7.61 -0.94
CA GLY A 150 -21.53 -6.37 -1.61
C GLY A 150 -20.37 -5.85 -2.45
N ASP A 151 -20.62 -4.79 -3.17
CA ASP A 151 -19.62 -4.09 -3.96
C ASP A 151 -19.14 -2.82 -3.25
N TYR A 152 -17.85 -2.54 -3.33
CA TYR A 152 -17.26 -1.36 -2.72
C TYR A 152 -17.36 -0.16 -3.67
N TYR A 153 -17.86 0.94 -3.13
CA TYR A 153 -18.01 2.21 -3.84
C TYR A 153 -17.37 3.36 -3.05
N TYR A 154 -16.78 4.29 -3.78
CA TYR A 154 -16.32 5.56 -3.27
C TYR A 154 -16.98 6.68 -4.06
N ASN A 155 -17.70 7.58 -3.38
CA ASN A 155 -18.35 8.72 -4.02
C ASN A 155 -18.32 9.93 -3.07
N ASP A 156 -17.96 11.11 -3.60
CA ASP A 156 -17.93 12.38 -2.87
C ASP A 156 -17.22 12.34 -1.51
N GLY A 157 -16.08 11.64 -1.45
CA GLY A 157 -15.31 11.49 -0.21
C GLY A 157 -15.88 10.49 0.78
N GLN A 158 -16.93 9.75 0.41
CA GLN A 158 -17.57 8.74 1.25
C GLN A 158 -17.44 7.33 0.66
N GLU A 159 -17.31 6.38 1.55
CA GLU A 159 -17.12 4.97 1.22
C GLU A 159 -18.35 4.16 1.62
N TYR A 160 -18.78 3.29 0.72
CA TYR A 160 -19.99 2.48 0.88
C TYR A 160 -19.74 1.03 0.47
N LEU A 161 -20.43 0.12 1.13
CA LEU A 161 -20.69 -1.21 0.64
C LEU A 161 -22.12 -1.23 0.05
N VAL A 162 -22.23 -1.54 -1.22
CA VAL A 162 -23.51 -1.60 -1.95
C VAL A 162 -23.93 -3.06 -2.03
N LEU A 163 -25.06 -3.41 -1.39
CA LEU A 163 -25.55 -4.80 -1.33
C LEU A 163 -26.37 -5.14 -2.57
N ASP A 164 -27.19 -4.18 -3.01
CA ASP A 164 -27.97 -4.19 -4.23
C ASP A 164 -28.13 -2.75 -4.73
N ASP A 165 -28.76 -2.54 -5.85
CA ASP A 165 -28.88 -1.21 -6.49
C ASP A 165 -29.56 -0.15 -5.58
N SER A 166 -30.24 -0.57 -4.51
CA SER A 166 -31.00 0.29 -3.62
C SER A 166 -30.38 0.44 -2.21
N TYR A 167 -29.48 -0.44 -1.80
CA TYR A 167 -29.00 -0.49 -0.41
C TYR A 167 -27.52 -0.20 -0.30
N ARG A 168 -27.21 0.98 0.25
CA ARG A 168 -25.83 1.45 0.48
C ARG A 168 -25.56 1.55 1.96
N ILE A 169 -24.54 0.86 2.44
CA ILE A 169 -24.11 0.90 3.84
C ILE A 169 -22.76 1.64 3.90
N PRO A 170 -22.67 2.78 4.61
CA PRO A 170 -21.37 3.41 4.85
C PRO A 170 -20.43 2.44 5.57
N ILE A 171 -19.14 2.39 5.17
CA ILE A 171 -18.21 1.35 5.67
C ILE A 171 -17.98 1.36 7.17
N ASN A 172 -18.26 2.47 7.86
CA ASN A 172 -18.21 2.52 9.33
C ASN A 172 -19.32 1.71 10.03
N PHE A 173 -20.35 1.30 9.30
CA PHE A 173 -21.44 0.47 9.81
C PHE A 173 -21.39 -1.00 9.38
N ILE A 174 -20.41 -1.39 8.54
CA ILE A 174 -20.18 -2.80 8.24
C ILE A 174 -19.42 -3.47 9.39
N SER A 175 -19.38 -4.80 9.42
CA SER A 175 -18.67 -5.52 10.48
C SER A 175 -17.17 -5.27 10.45
N SER A 176 -16.50 -5.38 11.61
CA SER A 176 -15.04 -5.23 11.71
C SER A 176 -14.30 -6.18 10.77
N GLY A 177 -14.74 -7.44 10.67
CA GLY A 177 -14.15 -8.39 9.74
C GLY A 177 -14.30 -7.97 8.27
N GLN A 178 -15.43 -7.38 7.88
CA GLN A 178 -15.58 -6.81 6.53
C GLN A 178 -14.64 -5.61 6.32
N GLN A 179 -14.48 -4.74 7.31
CA GLN A 179 -13.54 -3.61 7.24
C GLN A 179 -12.09 -4.06 7.09
N GLU A 180 -11.68 -5.12 7.84
CA GLU A 180 -10.33 -5.69 7.74
C GLU A 180 -10.04 -6.25 6.33
N VAL A 181 -10.98 -7.01 5.79
CA VAL A 181 -10.82 -7.67 4.49
C VAL A 181 -10.95 -6.70 3.32
N LEU A 182 -11.79 -5.68 3.44
CA LEU A 182 -12.12 -4.76 2.36
C LEU A 182 -10.87 -4.19 1.69
N TRP A 183 -9.97 -3.61 2.49
CA TRP A 183 -8.77 -2.96 1.96
C TRP A 183 -7.67 -3.95 1.61
N LEU A 184 -7.58 -5.08 2.30
CA LEU A 184 -6.71 -6.17 1.91
C LEU A 184 -7.03 -6.63 0.49
N LEU A 185 -8.30 -6.96 0.25
CA LEU A 185 -8.74 -7.50 -1.04
C LEU A 185 -8.71 -6.44 -2.16
N ASN A 186 -9.16 -5.22 -1.87
CA ASN A 186 -9.12 -4.13 -2.86
C ASN A 186 -7.69 -3.78 -3.27
N GLN A 187 -6.74 -3.78 -2.32
CA GLN A 187 -5.34 -3.53 -2.64
C GLN A 187 -4.74 -4.64 -3.50
N ILE A 188 -4.91 -5.90 -3.10
CA ILE A 188 -4.44 -7.04 -3.90
C ILE A 188 -5.07 -6.99 -5.30
N TYR A 189 -6.37 -6.73 -5.38
CA TYR A 189 -7.08 -6.61 -6.66
C TYR A 189 -6.47 -5.55 -7.58
N ILE A 190 -6.21 -4.35 -7.05
CA ILE A 190 -5.57 -3.28 -7.84
C ILE A 190 -4.15 -3.64 -8.27
N LEU A 191 -3.37 -4.28 -7.41
CA LEU A 191 -2.02 -4.74 -7.77
C LEU A 191 -2.05 -5.76 -8.91
N LEU A 192 -2.99 -6.70 -8.86
CA LEU A 192 -3.19 -7.68 -9.95
C LEU A 192 -3.67 -7.00 -11.24
N LEU A 193 -4.50 -5.96 -11.15
CA LEU A 193 -4.93 -5.17 -12.31
C LEU A 193 -3.79 -4.40 -12.97
N ARG A 194 -2.81 -3.94 -12.22
CA ARG A 194 -1.65 -3.21 -12.74
C ARG A 194 -0.66 -4.12 -13.47
N GLU A 195 -0.69 -5.43 -13.20
CA GLU A 195 0.27 -6.40 -13.76
C GLU A 195 1.75 -6.03 -13.53
N GLU A 196 2.00 -5.26 -12.47
CA GLU A 196 3.35 -4.86 -12.08
C GLU A 196 3.98 -5.94 -11.22
N LYS A 197 5.29 -6.14 -11.37
CA LYS A 197 6.02 -7.02 -10.45
C LYS A 197 6.00 -6.43 -9.06
N SER A 198 5.40 -7.13 -8.12
CA SER A 198 5.21 -6.63 -6.76
C SER A 198 5.62 -7.67 -5.73
N PHE A 199 6.28 -7.23 -4.67
CA PHE A 199 6.49 -7.99 -3.46
C PHE A 199 5.53 -7.48 -2.39
N VAL A 200 4.60 -8.32 -1.94
CA VAL A 200 3.54 -7.91 -1.00
C VAL A 200 3.76 -8.60 0.34
N VAL A 201 3.90 -7.82 1.39
CA VAL A 201 3.95 -8.30 2.77
C VAL A 201 2.61 -7.98 3.44
N ILE A 202 1.96 -8.99 3.99
CA ILE A 202 0.66 -8.85 4.64
C ILE A 202 0.81 -9.29 6.10
N GLU A 203 0.54 -8.38 7.03
CA GLU A 203 0.47 -8.71 8.46
C GLU A 203 -0.93 -9.23 8.80
N GLU A 204 -0.95 -10.30 9.57
CA GLU A 204 -2.17 -10.89 10.14
C GLU A 204 -3.36 -10.89 9.14
N PRO A 205 -3.22 -11.53 7.97
CA PRO A 205 -4.28 -11.53 6.96
C PRO A 205 -5.59 -12.13 7.47
N GLU A 206 -5.50 -12.97 8.52
CA GLU A 206 -6.64 -13.66 9.15
C GLU A 206 -7.25 -12.90 10.33
N ALA A 207 -6.67 -11.77 10.77
CA ALA A 207 -7.12 -11.06 11.95
C ALA A 207 -8.59 -10.64 11.86
N HIS A 208 -9.32 -10.81 12.95
CA HIS A 208 -10.74 -10.46 13.08
C HIS A 208 -11.72 -11.15 12.12
N LEU A 209 -11.27 -12.20 11.40
CA LEU A 209 -12.07 -12.95 10.46
C LEU A 209 -12.63 -14.22 11.08
N TYR A 210 -13.82 -14.63 10.65
CA TYR A 210 -14.34 -15.96 11.01
C TYR A 210 -13.60 -17.06 10.20
N PRO A 211 -13.50 -18.31 10.71
CA PRO A 211 -12.58 -19.33 10.19
C PRO A 211 -12.71 -19.65 8.70
N LYS A 212 -13.91 -19.57 8.14
CA LYS A 212 -14.14 -19.81 6.70
C LYS A 212 -13.48 -18.73 5.84
N LEU A 213 -13.56 -17.47 6.27
CA LEU A 213 -12.98 -16.35 5.55
C LEU A 213 -11.47 -16.30 5.73
N GLN A 214 -10.95 -16.65 6.92
CA GLN A 214 -9.51 -16.81 7.16
C GLN A 214 -8.87 -17.74 6.13
N ARG A 215 -9.46 -18.94 5.96
CA ARG A 215 -8.97 -19.91 4.97
C ARG A 215 -9.00 -19.38 3.54
N LYS A 216 -10.03 -18.62 3.18
CA LYS A 216 -10.14 -18.01 1.85
C LYS A 216 -9.06 -16.97 1.62
N VAL A 217 -8.88 -16.04 2.55
CA VAL A 217 -7.90 -14.95 2.44
C VAL A 217 -6.46 -15.49 2.33
N VAL A 218 -6.12 -16.55 3.07
CA VAL A 218 -4.78 -17.16 3.01
C VAL A 218 -4.56 -17.94 1.70
N ASN A 219 -5.63 -18.41 1.04
CA ASN A 219 -5.53 -19.15 -0.23
C ASN A 219 -5.84 -18.28 -1.46
N PHE A 220 -6.10 -16.98 -1.27
CA PHE A 220 -6.36 -16.02 -2.33
C PHE A 220 -5.05 -15.56 -2.98
#